data_8c2fd80bea5653d04a1deec9b175c971
#
_entry.id   8c2fd80bea5653d04a1deec9b175c971
#
_cell.length_a   1.000
_cell.length_b   1.000
_cell.length_c   1.000
_cell.angle_alpha   90.00
_cell.angle_beta   90.00
_cell.angle_gamma   90.00
#
_symmetry.space_group_name_H-M   'P 1'
#
loop_
_entity.id
_entity.type
_entity.pdbx_description
1 polymer ?
#
loop_
_entity_poly.entity_id
_entity_poly.type
_entity_poly.pdbx_seq_one_letter_code
_entity_poly.pdbx_strand_id
1 'polypeptide(L)'
;MGEVFAALDETLKRRVAVKIVRSDSRLDARAKARFLREAQILSNLDHPNICRVFNYVEGAERDWLVLELIEGRSLGSALDGRTSFAERLAIATQIAGVLVVTHAAGIVHRDLKPGNVMITSAGEVKVLDFGLARSLPAGGGRSMEQGGDRDAWPETADLLGDAMTVAPPSSREQTPHRGEAGVPASHLETERGALLGTLAYMSPEQARGERATAASDLYSLGLLLQELFTGKPPLALDADSATLLERARRGDVPSPKGIDKDLARLIQRLKSPAPSERPTAVDTLERLRWIAAKPARRLRRLAIAAALLVAALAGTKYFVDLERERSAAVAARNQAEGRRAQAESLVGFMIGDLRKKLETVGRLEILDEVGAKAIDYFAAVPESELTDDELAGRSAALYQIGDVRIAQGRLAEAGEPLTQSLALAKALADRHPGDGARLFNLAQSHFWVGFVEWRRRRLDEALVHFREYLRIAERLVGLDPKSMEWRLELSSANSNIGSVLEEQGRPDAALE
;
A
#
# COMPACT_ATOMS: atom_id res chain seq x y z
N MET A 1 23.55 -24.80 -45.11
CA MET A 1 24.10 -24.34 -43.82
C MET A 1 25.59 -24.49 -43.83
N GLY A 2 26.34 -23.52 -43.30
CA GLY A 2 27.77 -23.62 -43.15
C GLY A 2 28.15 -24.67 -42.09
N GLU A 3 29.20 -25.43 -42.36
CA GLU A 3 29.77 -26.39 -41.40
C GLU A 3 30.50 -25.61 -40.30
N VAL A 4 30.38 -26.09 -39.04
CA VAL A 4 31.06 -25.46 -37.88
C VAL A 4 31.99 -26.50 -37.25
N PHE A 5 33.22 -26.11 -37.03
CA PHE A 5 34.25 -27.00 -36.45
C PHE A 5 34.79 -26.37 -35.15
N ALA A 6 35.02 -27.23 -34.17
CA ALA A 6 35.83 -26.81 -33.01
C ALA A 6 37.32 -26.84 -33.38
N ALA A 7 38.03 -25.75 -33.11
CA ALA A 7 39.42 -25.60 -33.40
C ALA A 7 40.22 -24.99 -32.23
N LEU A 8 41.52 -25.03 -32.29
CA LEU A 8 42.43 -24.39 -31.36
C LEU A 8 43.08 -23.16 -32.04
N ASP A 9 42.87 -21.99 -31.49
CA ASP A 9 43.64 -20.80 -31.82
C ASP A 9 45.03 -20.97 -31.21
N GLU A 10 46.00 -21.36 -32.06
CA GLU A 10 47.39 -21.66 -31.62
C GLU A 10 48.11 -20.43 -31.12
N THR A 11 47.75 -19.24 -31.60
CA THR A 11 48.35 -17.97 -31.20
C THR A 11 47.88 -17.56 -29.78
N LEU A 12 46.58 -17.59 -29.53
CA LEU A 12 46.00 -17.18 -28.24
C LEU A 12 45.73 -18.34 -27.29
N LYS A 13 46.08 -19.60 -27.69
CA LYS A 13 45.93 -20.83 -26.89
C LYS A 13 44.53 -21.04 -26.36
N ARG A 14 43.52 -20.69 -27.14
CA ARG A 14 42.10 -20.85 -26.78
C ARG A 14 41.31 -21.70 -27.77
N ARG A 15 40.29 -22.40 -27.30
CA ARG A 15 39.34 -23.13 -28.16
C ARG A 15 38.39 -22.12 -28.80
N VAL A 16 38.11 -22.30 -30.09
CA VAL A 16 37.24 -21.46 -30.90
C VAL A 16 36.31 -22.32 -31.75
N ALA A 17 35.21 -21.75 -32.19
CA ALA A 17 34.36 -22.33 -33.24
C ALA A 17 34.71 -21.64 -34.57
N VAL A 18 34.93 -22.43 -35.60
CA VAL A 18 35.25 -21.96 -36.96
C VAL A 18 34.10 -22.33 -37.86
N LYS A 19 33.41 -21.33 -38.39
CA LYS A 19 32.27 -21.50 -39.28
C LYS A 19 32.69 -21.18 -40.71
N ILE A 20 32.43 -22.12 -41.63
CA ILE A 20 32.62 -21.86 -43.05
C ILE A 20 31.53 -20.97 -43.58
N VAL A 21 31.89 -19.83 -44.16
CA VAL A 21 31.03 -18.96 -44.93
C VAL A 21 31.09 -19.45 -46.38
N ARG A 22 30.05 -20.11 -46.88
CA ARG A 22 30.01 -20.54 -48.29
C ARG A 22 30.10 -19.31 -49.18
N SER A 23 31.18 -19.16 -49.88
CA SER A 23 31.29 -18.24 -50.99
C SER A 23 31.00 -19.05 -52.28
N ASP A 24 29.69 -19.10 -52.66
CA ASP A 24 29.44 -19.42 -54.06
C ASP A 24 30.08 -18.37 -54.92
N SER A 25 30.82 -18.77 -55.87
CA SER A 25 31.93 -18.19 -56.59
C SER A 25 31.74 -16.82 -57.29
N ARG A 26 30.80 -15.95 -56.87
CA ARG A 26 30.67 -14.55 -57.28
C ARG A 26 29.85 -13.75 -56.29
N LEU A 27 30.35 -13.57 -55.08
CA LEU A 27 29.74 -12.57 -54.19
C LEU A 27 29.86 -11.18 -54.88
N ASP A 28 28.70 -10.52 -55.07
CA ASP A 28 28.67 -9.10 -55.34
C ASP A 28 29.50 -8.37 -54.24
N ALA A 29 30.49 -7.58 -54.67
CA ALA A 29 31.35 -6.84 -53.76
C ALA A 29 30.58 -6.03 -52.70
N ARG A 30 29.34 -5.59 -53.01
CA ARG A 30 28.46 -4.89 -52.12
C ARG A 30 27.88 -5.82 -51.02
N ALA A 31 27.58 -7.06 -51.33
CA ALA A 31 27.10 -8.05 -50.36
C ALA A 31 28.20 -8.46 -49.38
N LYS A 32 29.41 -8.66 -49.85
CA LYS A 32 30.61 -8.90 -49.02
C LYS A 32 30.89 -7.73 -48.08
N ALA A 33 30.84 -6.52 -48.59
CA ALA A 33 31.04 -5.29 -47.79
C ALA A 33 29.98 -5.15 -46.67
N ARG A 34 28.69 -5.47 -46.96
CA ARG A 34 27.63 -5.47 -45.94
C ARG A 34 27.86 -6.55 -44.85
N PHE A 35 28.20 -7.77 -45.28
CA PHE A 35 28.54 -8.86 -44.36
C PHE A 35 29.67 -8.48 -43.40
N LEU A 36 30.77 -7.94 -43.95
CA LEU A 36 31.92 -7.51 -43.14
C LEU A 36 31.55 -6.39 -42.19
N ARG A 37 30.75 -5.43 -42.64
CA ARG A 37 30.26 -4.34 -41.77
C ARG A 37 29.41 -4.86 -40.62
N GLU A 38 28.44 -5.77 -40.90
CA GLU A 38 27.59 -6.37 -39.85
C GLU A 38 28.45 -7.21 -38.90
N ALA A 39 29.40 -8.03 -39.38
CA ALA A 39 30.34 -8.79 -38.56
C ALA A 39 31.22 -7.88 -37.68
N GLN A 40 31.69 -6.77 -38.22
CA GLN A 40 32.48 -5.78 -37.49
C GLN A 40 31.67 -5.09 -36.38
N ILE A 41 30.41 -4.74 -36.65
CA ILE A 41 29.55 -4.17 -35.60
C ILE A 41 29.28 -5.23 -34.51
N LEU A 42 28.99 -6.47 -34.88
CA LEU A 42 28.78 -7.58 -33.90
C LEU A 42 30.05 -7.84 -33.08
N SER A 43 31.24 -7.77 -33.65
CA SER A 43 32.51 -7.99 -32.92
C SER A 43 32.77 -6.92 -31.85
N ASN A 44 32.20 -5.71 -32.03
CA ASN A 44 32.30 -4.60 -31.07
C ASN A 44 31.19 -4.59 -30.02
N LEU A 45 30.15 -5.47 -30.15
CA LEU A 45 29.11 -5.58 -29.13
C LEU A 45 29.57 -6.50 -27.99
N ASP A 46 29.83 -5.91 -26.83
CA ASP A 46 30.14 -6.68 -25.63
C ASP A 46 28.83 -6.94 -24.86
N HIS A 47 28.29 -8.13 -25.03
CA HIS A 47 27.07 -8.56 -24.32
C HIS A 47 27.19 -10.05 -23.95
N PRO A 48 26.90 -10.44 -22.69
CA PRO A 48 27.11 -11.81 -22.21
C PRO A 48 26.34 -12.85 -23.00
N ASN A 49 25.17 -12.49 -23.53
CA ASN A 49 24.26 -13.40 -24.24
C ASN A 49 24.43 -13.36 -25.77
N ILE A 50 25.44 -12.69 -26.32
CA ILE A 50 25.78 -12.71 -27.73
C ILE A 50 27.03 -13.57 -27.92
N CYS A 51 27.00 -14.46 -28.92
CA CYS A 51 28.21 -15.20 -29.33
C CYS A 51 29.23 -14.23 -29.92
N ARG A 52 30.43 -14.16 -29.34
CA ARG A 52 31.47 -13.24 -29.79
C ARG A 52 32.03 -13.65 -31.14
N VAL A 53 32.23 -12.69 -32.04
CA VAL A 53 32.96 -12.84 -33.29
C VAL A 53 34.40 -12.42 -32.99
N PHE A 54 35.35 -13.33 -33.13
CA PHE A 54 36.76 -13.06 -32.85
C PHE A 54 37.52 -12.59 -34.06
N ASN A 55 37.27 -13.20 -35.23
CA ASN A 55 38.00 -12.88 -36.46
C ASN A 55 37.21 -13.32 -37.69
N TYR A 56 37.53 -12.73 -38.82
CA TYR A 56 37.14 -13.17 -40.16
C TYR A 56 38.37 -13.41 -40.99
N VAL A 57 38.49 -14.57 -41.59
CA VAL A 57 39.62 -15.00 -42.38
C VAL A 57 39.18 -15.26 -43.83
N GLU A 58 39.74 -14.51 -44.77
CA GLU A 58 39.53 -14.75 -46.20
C GLU A 58 40.42 -15.89 -46.65
N GLY A 59 39.82 -16.87 -47.31
CA GLY A 59 40.52 -17.97 -47.92
C GLY A 59 40.40 -17.99 -49.46
N ALA A 60 41.25 -18.72 -50.13
CA ALA A 60 41.25 -18.79 -51.60
C ALA A 60 39.97 -19.45 -52.17
N GLU A 61 39.42 -20.39 -51.44
CA GLU A 61 38.18 -21.12 -51.84
C GLU A 61 37.00 -20.85 -50.98
N ARG A 62 37.22 -20.55 -49.69
CA ARG A 62 36.18 -20.34 -48.68
C ARG A 62 36.59 -19.32 -47.66
N ASP A 63 35.67 -18.54 -47.19
CA ASP A 63 35.85 -17.60 -46.09
C ASP A 63 35.47 -18.28 -44.76
N TRP A 64 36.11 -17.84 -43.68
CA TRP A 64 35.98 -18.43 -42.36
C TRP A 64 35.62 -17.37 -41.33
N LEU A 65 34.66 -17.68 -40.47
CA LEU A 65 34.30 -16.84 -39.32
C LEU A 65 34.76 -17.56 -38.03
N VAL A 66 35.63 -16.90 -37.26
CA VAL A 66 36.13 -17.41 -35.98
C VAL A 66 35.27 -16.86 -34.86
N LEU A 67 34.64 -17.74 -34.12
CA LEU A 67 33.63 -17.44 -33.12
C LEU A 67 34.01 -17.99 -31.73
N GLU A 68 33.35 -17.50 -30.71
CA GLU A 68 33.35 -18.09 -29.37
C GLU A 68 32.84 -19.54 -29.44
N LEU A 69 33.63 -20.50 -28.92
CA LEU A 69 33.16 -21.87 -28.75
C LEU A 69 32.28 -21.96 -27.50
N ILE A 70 30.99 -22.22 -27.69
CA ILE A 70 30.02 -22.30 -26.61
C ILE A 70 29.83 -23.75 -26.20
N GLU A 71 30.17 -24.07 -24.95
CA GLU A 71 29.93 -25.37 -24.37
C GLU A 71 28.51 -25.39 -23.76
N GLY A 72 27.59 -26.07 -24.42
CA GLY A 72 26.19 -26.10 -24.03
C GLY A 72 25.35 -26.93 -25.01
N ARG A 73 24.05 -26.80 -24.93
CA ARG A 73 23.07 -27.45 -25.82
C ARG A 73 22.17 -26.42 -26.47
N SER A 74 21.66 -26.71 -27.66
CA SER A 74 20.72 -25.80 -28.32
C SER A 74 19.42 -25.68 -27.50
N LEU A 75 18.72 -24.57 -27.61
CA LEU A 75 17.44 -24.36 -26.95
C LEU A 75 16.44 -25.42 -27.33
N GLY A 76 16.40 -25.85 -28.61
CA GLY A 76 15.53 -26.93 -29.09
C GLY A 76 15.76 -28.28 -28.38
N SER A 77 17.04 -28.62 -28.09
CA SER A 77 17.39 -29.85 -27.35
C SER A 77 17.29 -29.69 -25.82
N ALA A 78 17.22 -28.44 -25.32
CA ALA A 78 17.12 -28.13 -23.90
C ALA A 78 15.67 -28.16 -23.37
N LEU A 79 14.67 -28.18 -24.27
CA LEU A 79 13.25 -28.16 -23.91
C LEU A 79 12.76 -29.60 -23.59
N ASP A 80 13.33 -30.21 -22.59
CA ASP A 80 13.03 -31.60 -22.17
C ASP A 80 11.83 -31.74 -21.19
N GLY A 81 11.02 -30.71 -21.04
CA GLY A 81 9.85 -30.72 -20.15
C GLY A 81 10.16 -30.47 -18.66
N ARG A 82 11.43 -30.51 -18.27
CA ARG A 82 11.88 -30.34 -16.86
C ARG A 82 12.13 -28.86 -16.47
N THR A 83 12.26 -27.99 -17.47
CA THR A 83 12.52 -26.56 -17.25
C THR A 83 11.31 -25.88 -16.63
N SER A 84 11.49 -25.22 -15.48
CA SER A 84 10.44 -24.50 -14.77
C SER A 84 9.97 -23.26 -15.55
N PHE A 85 8.78 -22.75 -15.21
CA PHE A 85 8.27 -21.50 -15.78
C PHE A 85 9.23 -20.31 -15.55
N ALA A 86 9.85 -20.24 -14.38
CA ALA A 86 10.79 -19.17 -14.03
C ALA A 86 12.07 -19.23 -14.90
N GLU A 87 12.63 -20.43 -15.10
CA GLU A 87 13.80 -20.62 -15.97
C GLU A 87 13.48 -20.28 -17.43
N ARG A 88 12.34 -20.74 -17.95
CA ARG A 88 11.88 -20.37 -19.31
C ARG A 88 11.73 -18.87 -19.46
N LEU A 89 11.24 -18.20 -18.44
CA LEU A 89 11.08 -16.74 -18.45
C LEU A 89 12.43 -16.01 -18.35
N ALA A 90 13.39 -16.57 -17.63
CA ALA A 90 14.75 -16.06 -17.59
C ALA A 90 15.43 -16.19 -18.97
N ILE A 91 15.28 -17.33 -19.65
CA ILE A 91 15.74 -17.54 -21.02
C ILE A 91 15.11 -16.52 -21.98
N ALA A 92 13.79 -16.37 -21.95
CA ALA A 92 13.06 -15.40 -22.76
C ALA A 92 13.55 -13.97 -22.54
N THR A 93 13.81 -13.60 -21.27
CA THR A 93 14.30 -12.27 -20.89
C THR A 93 15.71 -12.02 -21.43
N GLN A 94 16.60 -13.00 -21.39
CA GLN A 94 17.94 -12.90 -21.94
C GLN A 94 17.92 -12.74 -23.46
N ILE A 95 17.11 -13.52 -24.19
CA ILE A 95 16.96 -13.38 -25.64
C ILE A 95 16.42 -12.00 -26.02
N ALA A 96 15.37 -11.52 -25.31
CA ALA A 96 14.83 -10.18 -25.53
C ALA A 96 15.88 -9.09 -25.26
N GLY A 97 16.72 -9.27 -24.23
CA GLY A 97 17.84 -8.37 -23.92
C GLY A 97 18.86 -8.27 -25.07
N VAL A 98 19.17 -9.38 -25.72
CA VAL A 98 20.04 -9.40 -26.93
C VAL A 98 19.40 -8.55 -28.04
N LEU A 99 18.10 -8.73 -28.32
CA LEU A 99 17.42 -7.94 -29.36
C LEU A 99 17.39 -6.44 -29.03
N VAL A 100 17.31 -6.04 -27.75
CA VAL A 100 17.41 -4.61 -27.39
C VAL A 100 18.75 -4.03 -27.81
N VAL A 101 19.84 -4.72 -27.50
CA VAL A 101 21.19 -4.22 -27.81
C VAL A 101 21.47 -4.24 -29.31
N THR A 102 21.10 -5.30 -30.01
CA THR A 102 21.37 -5.45 -31.45
C THR A 102 20.52 -4.49 -32.29
N HIS A 103 19.23 -4.33 -31.96
CA HIS A 103 18.37 -3.37 -32.66
C HIS A 103 18.80 -1.91 -32.44
N ALA A 104 19.29 -1.58 -31.24
CA ALA A 104 19.87 -0.25 -30.97
C ALA A 104 21.14 0.01 -31.81
N ALA A 105 21.90 -1.04 -32.11
CA ALA A 105 23.09 -0.96 -33.00
C ALA A 105 22.72 -1.05 -34.50
N GLY A 106 21.43 -1.11 -34.85
CA GLY A 106 20.93 -1.24 -36.23
C GLY A 106 21.13 -2.64 -36.84
N ILE A 107 21.37 -3.67 -36.00
CA ILE A 107 21.56 -5.05 -36.45
C ILE A 107 20.24 -5.80 -36.26
N VAL A 108 19.81 -6.50 -37.32
CA VAL A 108 18.65 -7.40 -37.34
C VAL A 108 19.16 -8.84 -37.42
N HIS A 109 18.63 -9.72 -36.60
CA HIS A 109 19.05 -11.14 -36.53
C HIS A 109 18.65 -11.96 -37.76
N ARG A 110 17.43 -11.76 -38.26
CA ARG A 110 16.85 -12.33 -39.50
C ARG A 110 16.63 -13.86 -39.49
N ASP A 111 17.19 -14.62 -38.55
CA ASP A 111 17.06 -16.08 -38.46
C ASP A 111 16.97 -16.55 -36.99
N LEU A 112 16.18 -15.86 -36.19
CA LEU A 112 15.99 -16.22 -34.78
C LEU A 112 15.11 -17.45 -34.66
N LYS A 113 15.70 -18.55 -34.19
CA LYS A 113 15.06 -19.86 -34.00
C LYS A 113 15.74 -20.66 -32.86
N PRO A 114 15.14 -21.70 -32.30
CA PRO A 114 15.74 -22.48 -31.21
C PRO A 114 17.12 -23.06 -31.53
N GLY A 115 17.41 -23.37 -32.79
CA GLY A 115 18.71 -23.89 -33.21
C GLY A 115 19.84 -22.82 -33.16
N ASN A 116 19.49 -21.52 -33.17
CA ASN A 116 20.42 -20.42 -33.09
C ASN A 116 20.52 -19.81 -31.67
N VAL A 117 19.99 -20.52 -30.68
CA VAL A 117 20.09 -20.14 -29.26
C VAL A 117 20.67 -21.32 -28.50
N MET A 118 21.78 -21.11 -27.82
CA MET A 118 22.39 -22.12 -26.94
C MET A 118 22.19 -21.75 -25.46
N ILE A 119 22.14 -22.80 -24.64
CA ILE A 119 22.12 -22.68 -23.17
C ILE A 119 23.37 -23.36 -22.66
N THR A 120 24.21 -22.59 -21.95
CA THR A 120 25.42 -23.11 -21.30
C THR A 120 25.08 -23.99 -20.10
N SER A 121 26.05 -24.72 -19.57
CA SER A 121 25.91 -25.50 -18.34
C SER A 121 25.54 -24.62 -17.12
N ALA A 122 25.89 -23.32 -17.14
CA ALA A 122 25.52 -22.34 -16.12
C ALA A 122 24.09 -21.76 -16.28
N GLY A 123 23.35 -22.18 -17.33
CA GLY A 123 21.99 -21.66 -17.62
C GLY A 123 21.99 -20.31 -18.35
N GLU A 124 23.14 -19.85 -18.85
CA GLU A 124 23.25 -18.61 -19.61
C GLU A 124 22.85 -18.86 -21.08
N VAL A 125 22.11 -17.92 -21.65
CA VAL A 125 21.73 -17.95 -23.06
C VAL A 125 22.88 -17.35 -23.88
N LYS A 126 23.18 -17.96 -25.02
CA LYS A 126 24.03 -17.42 -26.08
C LYS A 126 23.27 -17.45 -27.40
N VAL A 127 23.02 -16.28 -27.98
CA VAL A 127 22.41 -16.14 -29.30
C VAL A 127 23.52 -16.19 -30.35
N LEU A 128 23.33 -17.09 -31.32
CA LEU A 128 24.26 -17.38 -32.39
C LEU A 128 23.77 -16.82 -33.72
N ASP A 129 24.62 -16.83 -34.74
CA ASP A 129 24.26 -16.73 -36.16
C ASP A 129 23.28 -15.62 -36.51
N PHE A 130 23.64 -14.38 -36.16
CA PHE A 130 23.01 -13.22 -36.75
C PHE A 130 23.09 -13.35 -38.26
N GLY A 131 22.01 -13.31 -38.98
CA GLY A 131 21.84 -13.66 -40.41
C GLY A 131 22.83 -13.10 -41.41
N LEU A 132 24.11 -13.06 -41.01
CA LEU A 132 25.24 -12.57 -41.80
C LEU A 132 25.30 -13.25 -43.19
N ALA A 133 25.01 -14.56 -43.24
CA ALA A 133 25.04 -15.33 -44.49
C ALA A 133 23.86 -15.06 -45.43
N ARG A 134 22.73 -14.48 -44.93
CA ARG A 134 21.56 -14.17 -45.73
C ARG A 134 21.63 -12.79 -46.39
N SER A 135 22.62 -11.99 -46.07
CA SER A 135 22.91 -10.72 -46.76
C SER A 135 23.61 -10.92 -48.10
N LEU A 136 23.95 -12.17 -48.45
CA LEU A 136 24.61 -12.57 -49.66
C LEU A 136 23.56 -13.01 -50.69
N PRO A 137 23.42 -12.39 -51.91
CA PRO A 137 22.54 -12.89 -52.93
C PRO A 137 22.97 -14.29 -53.42
N ALA A 138 22.05 -15.24 -53.51
CA ALA A 138 22.31 -16.48 -54.24
C ALA A 138 22.61 -16.15 -55.70
N GLY A 139 23.77 -16.57 -56.16
CA GLY A 139 24.27 -16.24 -57.51
C GLY A 139 23.37 -16.85 -58.61
N GLY A 140 22.84 -16.06 -59.48
CA GLY A 140 22.16 -16.50 -60.70
C GLY A 140 21.33 -15.46 -61.41
N GLY A 141 21.92 -14.76 -62.43
CA GLY A 141 21.18 -14.38 -63.61
C GLY A 141 20.78 -12.93 -63.85
N ARG A 142 21.51 -12.32 -64.74
CA ARG A 142 21.14 -11.19 -65.65
C ARG A 142 21.12 -9.80 -65.09
N SER A 143 22.10 -9.06 -65.57
CA SER A 143 22.18 -7.61 -65.61
C SER A 143 20.90 -6.99 -66.19
N MET A 144 20.22 -6.15 -65.45
CA MET A 144 19.45 -5.02 -65.97
C MET A 144 19.90 -3.77 -65.21
N GLU A 145 20.63 -2.94 -65.94
CA GLU A 145 20.85 -1.54 -65.57
C GLU A 145 19.47 -0.85 -65.52
N GLN A 146 19.11 -0.31 -64.37
CA GLN A 146 18.55 1.03 -64.29
C GLN A 146 18.24 1.34 -62.81
N GLY A 147 18.58 2.52 -62.43
CA GLY A 147 18.60 3.09 -61.11
C GLY A 147 17.28 2.97 -60.32
N GLY A 148 17.46 2.71 -59.07
CA GLY A 148 16.43 2.71 -58.08
C GLY A 148 16.93 1.88 -56.89
N ASP A 149 17.14 2.54 -55.78
CA ASP A 149 17.49 1.95 -54.51
C ASP A 149 16.42 0.92 -54.08
N ARG A 150 16.57 -0.35 -54.50
CA ARG A 150 15.69 -1.47 -54.12
C ARG A 150 16.55 -2.57 -53.51
N ASP A 151 16.79 -2.48 -52.21
CA ASP A 151 17.24 -3.61 -51.37
C ASP A 151 16.12 -4.69 -51.27
N ALA A 152 15.74 -5.26 -52.42
CA ALA A 152 14.80 -6.38 -52.44
C ALA A 152 15.54 -7.68 -52.05
N TRP A 153 14.96 -8.49 -51.21
CA TRP A 153 15.36 -9.89 -50.98
C TRP A 153 15.32 -10.64 -52.33
N PRO A 154 16.21 -11.61 -52.56
CA PRO A 154 16.01 -12.57 -53.65
C PRO A 154 14.66 -13.24 -53.45
N GLU A 155 13.88 -13.36 -54.54
CA GLU A 155 12.56 -13.98 -54.50
C GLU A 155 12.69 -15.36 -53.86
N THR A 156 11.80 -15.68 -52.91
CA THR A 156 11.71 -16.97 -52.22
C THR A 156 11.54 -18.18 -53.17
N ALA A 157 11.22 -17.92 -54.44
CA ALA A 157 11.15 -18.91 -55.52
C ALA A 157 12.51 -19.59 -55.77
N ASP A 158 13.65 -18.89 -55.63
CA ASP A 158 14.99 -19.45 -55.85
C ASP A 158 15.46 -20.38 -54.69
N LEU A 159 14.91 -20.19 -53.51
CA LEU A 159 15.19 -21.11 -52.39
C LEU A 159 14.46 -22.45 -52.52
N LEU A 160 13.41 -22.51 -53.31
CA LEU A 160 12.62 -23.73 -53.59
C LEU A 160 13.01 -24.39 -54.91
N GLY A 161 13.64 -23.64 -55.82
CA GLY A 161 14.03 -24.12 -57.14
C GLY A 161 15.01 -25.31 -57.06
N ASP A 162 15.98 -25.25 -56.21
CA ASP A 162 16.97 -26.31 -56.02
C ASP A 162 16.45 -27.55 -55.24
N ALA A 163 15.32 -27.42 -54.55
CA ALA A 163 14.72 -28.53 -53.83
C ALA A 163 13.67 -29.31 -54.62
N MET A 164 13.16 -28.76 -55.75
CA MET A 164 12.07 -29.36 -56.49
C MET A 164 12.48 -30.05 -57.83
N THR A 165 13.78 -30.01 -58.19
CA THR A 165 14.24 -30.71 -59.40
C THR A 165 14.85 -32.08 -59.06
N VAL A 166 14.05 -32.96 -58.47
CA VAL A 166 14.33 -34.39 -58.54
C VAL A 166 13.17 -35.00 -59.32
N ALA A 167 13.41 -35.24 -60.60
CA ALA A 167 12.52 -35.99 -61.47
C ALA A 167 12.37 -37.46 -60.94
N PRO A 168 11.20 -38.08 -61.10
CA PRO A 168 11.03 -39.47 -60.74
C PRO A 168 11.95 -40.37 -61.60
N PRO A 169 12.50 -41.47 -61.06
CA PRO A 169 13.35 -42.36 -61.81
C PRO A 169 12.52 -43.04 -62.90
N SER A 170 12.79 -42.74 -64.18
CA SER A 170 12.35 -43.58 -65.28
C SER A 170 13.13 -44.89 -65.25
N SER A 171 12.41 -45.95 -65.18
CA SER A 171 12.88 -47.32 -65.35
C SER A 171 13.57 -47.50 -66.73
N ARG A 172 14.89 -47.71 -66.73
CA ARG A 172 15.61 -48.41 -67.79
C ARG A 172 16.91 -49.01 -67.28
N GLU A 173 16.90 -50.31 -67.36
CA GLU A 173 17.93 -51.36 -67.57
C GLU A 173 19.38 -51.08 -67.26
N GLN A 174 19.88 -51.99 -66.52
CA GLN A 174 21.22 -52.37 -66.04
C GLN A 174 22.32 -52.36 -67.09
N THR A 175 23.46 -51.77 -66.69
CA THR A 175 24.79 -52.37 -66.88
C THR A 175 25.75 -51.88 -65.83
N PRO A 176 26.71 -52.64 -65.36
CA PRO A 176 27.51 -52.33 -64.19
C PRO A 176 28.79 -51.58 -64.59
N HIS A 177 28.98 -50.36 -64.11
CA HIS A 177 30.30 -49.77 -64.07
C HIS A 177 30.61 -49.25 -62.67
N ARG A 178 31.79 -49.60 -62.26
CA ARG A 178 32.53 -49.38 -61.01
C ARG A 178 32.55 -47.93 -60.61
N GLY A 179 32.22 -47.66 -59.33
CA GLY A 179 32.91 -46.67 -58.50
C GLY A 179 32.54 -45.22 -58.65
N GLU A 180 31.41 -44.78 -58.06
CA GLU A 180 31.27 -43.42 -57.48
C GLU A 180 30.51 -43.55 -56.16
N ALA A 181 31.13 -42.98 -55.11
CA ALA A 181 30.61 -42.99 -53.77
C ALA A 181 29.28 -42.20 -53.73
N GLY A 182 28.20 -42.88 -53.58
CA GLY A 182 26.87 -42.27 -53.39
C GLY A 182 26.85 -41.41 -52.12
N VAL A 183 26.40 -40.17 -52.24
CA VAL A 183 26.13 -39.27 -51.15
C VAL A 183 25.12 -39.97 -50.21
N PRO A 184 25.42 -40.18 -48.92
CA PRO A 184 24.53 -40.87 -48.03
C PRO A 184 23.17 -40.17 -47.92
N ALA A 185 22.09 -40.91 -47.96
CA ALA A 185 20.70 -40.40 -47.81
C ALA A 185 20.51 -39.52 -46.55
N SER A 186 21.36 -39.68 -45.56
CA SER A 186 21.39 -38.86 -44.36
C SER A 186 21.67 -37.35 -44.58
N HIS A 187 22.38 -36.98 -45.65
CA HIS A 187 22.65 -35.57 -45.96
C HIS A 187 21.43 -34.85 -46.55
N LEU A 188 20.63 -35.52 -47.35
CA LEU A 188 19.38 -34.96 -47.93
C LEU A 188 18.27 -34.77 -46.89
N GLU A 189 18.17 -35.67 -45.91
CA GLU A 189 17.26 -35.51 -44.78
C GLU A 189 17.65 -34.38 -43.85
N THR A 190 18.95 -34.20 -43.61
CA THR A 190 19.49 -33.11 -42.76
C THR A 190 19.27 -31.75 -43.41
N GLU A 191 19.42 -31.59 -44.71
CA GLU A 191 19.17 -30.34 -45.44
C GLU A 191 17.65 -29.98 -45.48
N ARG A 192 16.79 -30.98 -45.72
CA ARG A 192 15.33 -30.81 -45.63
C ARG A 192 14.86 -30.40 -44.26
N GLY A 193 15.33 -31.06 -43.19
CA GLY A 193 14.99 -30.73 -41.81
C GLY A 193 15.46 -29.30 -41.41
N ALA A 194 16.64 -28.91 -41.90
CA ALA A 194 17.18 -27.56 -41.65
C ALA A 194 16.37 -26.45 -42.34
N LEU A 195 15.88 -26.70 -43.56
CA LEU A 195 15.04 -25.77 -44.31
C LEU A 195 13.66 -25.62 -43.65
N LEU A 196 13.00 -26.75 -43.33
CA LEU A 196 11.70 -26.77 -42.65
C LEU A 196 11.76 -26.04 -41.30
N GLY A 197 12.83 -26.29 -40.52
CA GLY A 197 13.06 -25.62 -39.24
C GLY A 197 13.23 -24.08 -39.34
N THR A 198 13.73 -23.59 -40.45
CA THR A 198 13.84 -22.13 -40.68
C THR A 198 12.50 -21.51 -41.08
N LEU A 199 11.72 -22.20 -41.97
CA LEU A 199 10.41 -21.70 -42.41
C LEU A 199 9.42 -21.56 -41.24
N ALA A 200 9.50 -22.44 -40.26
CA ALA A 200 8.61 -22.43 -39.09
C ALA A 200 8.72 -21.17 -38.20
N TYR A 201 9.81 -20.43 -38.28
CA TYR A 201 10.04 -19.19 -37.48
C TYR A 201 10.10 -17.92 -38.32
N MET A 202 9.81 -18.01 -39.60
CA MET A 202 9.88 -16.90 -40.54
C MET A 202 8.71 -15.92 -40.34
N SER A 203 8.99 -14.62 -40.36
CA SER A 203 7.94 -13.60 -40.31
C SER A 203 7.17 -13.52 -41.62
N PRO A 204 5.90 -13.03 -41.62
CA PRO A 204 5.09 -12.90 -42.85
C PRO A 204 5.77 -12.08 -43.95
N GLU A 205 6.42 -10.97 -43.59
CA GLU A 205 7.16 -10.12 -44.53
C GLU A 205 8.36 -10.87 -45.10
N GLN A 206 9.09 -11.64 -44.32
CA GLN A 206 10.19 -12.48 -44.82
C GLN A 206 9.67 -13.59 -45.75
N ALA A 207 8.55 -14.21 -45.41
CA ALA A 207 7.92 -15.25 -46.24
C ALA A 207 7.37 -14.68 -47.58
N ARG A 208 7.08 -13.41 -47.66
CA ARG A 208 6.71 -12.69 -48.89
C ARG A 208 7.92 -12.19 -49.68
N GLY A 209 9.14 -12.34 -49.18
CA GLY A 209 10.33 -11.80 -49.84
C GLY A 209 10.61 -10.32 -49.55
N GLU A 210 9.89 -9.73 -48.57
CA GLU A 210 10.08 -8.34 -48.20
C GLU A 210 11.31 -8.19 -47.28
N ARG A 211 11.76 -6.96 -47.10
CA ARG A 211 12.93 -6.67 -46.25
C ARG A 211 12.65 -7.02 -44.78
N ALA A 212 13.51 -7.84 -44.17
CA ALA A 212 13.49 -8.11 -42.75
C ALA A 212 13.92 -6.87 -41.94
N THR A 213 13.19 -6.58 -40.87
CA THR A 213 13.43 -5.47 -39.96
C THR A 213 13.53 -5.96 -38.52
N ALA A 214 13.80 -5.06 -37.57
CA ALA A 214 13.69 -5.37 -36.12
C ALA A 214 12.34 -6.01 -35.75
N ALA A 215 11.25 -5.61 -36.40
CA ALA A 215 9.93 -6.19 -36.18
C ALA A 215 9.84 -7.65 -36.64
N SER A 216 10.65 -8.08 -37.64
CA SER A 216 10.73 -9.48 -38.08
C SER A 216 11.34 -10.37 -36.98
N ASP A 217 12.40 -9.91 -36.31
CA ASP A 217 13.01 -10.63 -35.18
C ASP A 217 12.02 -10.78 -34.02
N LEU A 218 11.20 -9.76 -33.78
CA LEU A 218 10.17 -9.81 -32.72
C LEU A 218 9.05 -10.80 -33.05
N TYR A 219 8.69 -10.97 -34.32
CA TYR A 219 7.78 -12.01 -34.74
C TYR A 219 8.39 -13.41 -34.50
N SER A 220 9.63 -13.62 -34.95
CA SER A 220 10.36 -14.86 -34.71
C SER A 220 10.55 -15.15 -33.23
N LEU A 221 10.81 -14.11 -32.39
CA LEU A 221 10.78 -14.24 -30.93
C LEU A 221 9.43 -14.70 -30.41
N GLY A 222 8.32 -14.15 -30.94
CA GLY A 222 6.96 -14.57 -30.57
C GLY A 222 6.71 -16.05 -30.85
N LEU A 223 7.20 -16.58 -31.96
CA LEU A 223 7.13 -18.00 -32.31
C LEU A 223 8.01 -18.86 -31.38
N LEU A 224 9.23 -18.41 -31.13
CA LEU A 224 10.18 -19.07 -30.23
C LEU A 224 9.64 -19.10 -28.79
N LEU A 225 9.05 -18.02 -28.30
CA LEU A 225 8.42 -17.99 -26.98
C LEU A 225 7.21 -18.91 -26.91
N GLN A 226 6.40 -18.98 -27.96
CA GLN A 226 5.30 -19.93 -27.99
C GLN A 226 5.80 -21.37 -27.80
N GLU A 227 6.81 -21.79 -28.55
CA GLU A 227 7.38 -23.12 -28.39
C GLU A 227 8.02 -23.31 -27.01
N LEU A 228 8.81 -22.36 -26.54
CA LEU A 228 9.46 -22.40 -25.24
C LEU A 228 8.47 -22.66 -24.10
N PHE A 229 7.27 -22.07 -24.15
CA PHE A 229 6.29 -22.17 -23.07
C PHE A 229 5.23 -23.25 -23.27
N THR A 230 4.94 -23.65 -24.54
CA THR A 230 3.97 -24.74 -24.83
C THR A 230 4.64 -26.11 -25.01
N GLY A 231 5.95 -26.14 -25.28
CA GLY A 231 6.68 -27.35 -25.63
C GLY A 231 6.35 -27.91 -27.01
N LYS A 232 5.68 -27.11 -27.85
CA LYS A 232 5.23 -27.55 -29.21
C LYS A 232 5.68 -26.52 -30.23
N PRO A 233 6.20 -26.94 -31.39
CA PRO A 233 6.55 -26.02 -32.46
C PRO A 233 5.32 -25.19 -32.88
N PRO A 234 5.51 -23.92 -33.25
CA PRO A 234 4.41 -23.01 -33.58
C PRO A 234 3.65 -23.39 -34.84
N LEU A 235 4.34 -24.01 -35.78
CA LEU A 235 3.78 -24.62 -36.98
C LEU A 235 4.15 -26.11 -37.01
N ALA A 236 3.24 -26.94 -37.43
CA ALA A 236 3.48 -28.38 -37.54
C ALA A 236 4.56 -28.64 -38.62
N LEU A 237 5.66 -29.27 -38.22
CA LEU A 237 6.82 -29.53 -39.10
C LEU A 237 6.61 -30.74 -40.04
N ASP A 238 5.45 -31.42 -39.94
CA ASP A 238 5.01 -32.51 -40.79
C ASP A 238 4.36 -32.08 -42.12
N ALA A 239 4.09 -30.78 -42.26
CA ALA A 239 3.60 -30.18 -43.49
C ALA A 239 4.73 -30.04 -44.52
N ASP A 240 4.37 -30.04 -45.81
CA ASP A 240 5.32 -29.74 -46.89
C ASP A 240 5.79 -28.28 -46.85
N SER A 241 6.95 -28.01 -47.45
CA SER A 241 7.57 -26.67 -47.45
C SER A 241 6.68 -25.57 -48.03
N ALA A 242 5.86 -25.91 -49.05
CA ALA A 242 4.98 -24.95 -49.71
C ALA A 242 3.83 -24.53 -48.79
N THR A 243 3.23 -25.51 -48.09
CA THR A 243 2.18 -25.29 -47.11
C THR A 243 2.70 -24.46 -45.92
N LEU A 244 3.90 -24.75 -45.41
CA LEU A 244 4.52 -23.98 -44.33
C LEU A 244 4.80 -22.54 -44.75
N LEU A 245 5.33 -22.33 -45.96
CA LEU A 245 5.60 -21.01 -46.48
C LEU A 245 4.29 -20.21 -46.67
N GLU A 246 3.23 -20.80 -47.17
CA GLU A 246 1.95 -20.13 -47.34
C GLU A 246 1.32 -19.75 -45.99
N ARG A 247 1.40 -20.60 -44.98
CA ARG A 247 0.97 -20.28 -43.63
C ARG A 247 1.81 -19.16 -43.01
N ALA A 248 3.14 -19.18 -43.21
CA ALA A 248 4.04 -18.12 -42.78
C ALA A 248 3.68 -16.80 -43.47
N ARG A 249 3.42 -16.76 -44.78
CA ARG A 249 2.99 -15.58 -45.55
C ARG A 249 1.73 -14.93 -44.99
N ARG A 250 0.78 -15.76 -44.53
CA ARG A 250 -0.50 -15.27 -43.94
C ARG A 250 -0.37 -14.91 -42.46
N GLY A 251 0.71 -15.32 -41.79
CA GLY A 251 0.82 -15.21 -40.34
C GLY A 251 -0.17 -16.12 -39.60
N ASP A 252 -0.59 -17.23 -40.23
CA ASP A 252 -1.57 -18.17 -39.69
C ASP A 252 -0.92 -19.10 -38.65
N VAL A 253 -0.76 -18.58 -37.44
CA VAL A 253 -0.18 -19.29 -36.32
C VAL A 253 -1.17 -19.37 -35.16
N PRO A 254 -1.48 -20.56 -34.64
CA PRO A 254 -2.41 -20.73 -33.54
C PRO A 254 -2.02 -19.94 -32.30
N SER A 255 -3.01 -19.45 -31.57
CA SER A 255 -2.78 -18.79 -30.27
C SER A 255 -2.26 -19.80 -29.24
N PRO A 256 -1.30 -19.40 -28.40
CA PRO A 256 -0.78 -20.25 -27.35
C PRO A 256 -1.87 -20.57 -26.32
N LYS A 257 -2.00 -21.87 -25.93
CA LYS A 257 -2.95 -22.35 -24.93
C LYS A 257 -2.21 -22.94 -23.73
N GLY A 258 -2.84 -22.88 -22.55
CA GLY A 258 -2.29 -23.52 -21.34
C GLY A 258 -1.15 -22.77 -20.66
N ILE A 259 -0.92 -21.50 -21.01
CA ILE A 259 0.14 -20.66 -20.41
C ILE A 259 -0.44 -19.43 -19.69
N ASP A 260 0.40 -18.69 -18.98
CA ASP A 260 0.02 -17.45 -18.28
C ASP A 260 -0.66 -16.46 -19.25
N LYS A 261 -1.79 -15.87 -18.84
CA LYS A 261 -2.62 -14.99 -19.69
C LYS A 261 -1.86 -13.74 -20.20
N ASP A 262 -0.99 -13.17 -19.37
CA ASP A 262 -0.21 -11.99 -19.79
C ASP A 262 0.89 -12.36 -20.75
N LEU A 263 1.51 -13.53 -20.58
CA LEU A 263 2.49 -14.07 -21.51
C LEU A 263 1.82 -14.44 -22.84
N ALA A 264 0.67 -15.09 -22.81
CA ALA A 264 -0.10 -15.39 -24.03
C ALA A 264 -0.43 -14.13 -24.84
N ARG A 265 -0.84 -13.05 -24.14
CA ARG A 265 -1.14 -11.77 -24.77
C ARG A 265 0.11 -11.12 -25.39
N LEU A 266 1.26 -11.21 -24.70
CA LEU A 266 2.53 -10.73 -25.25
C LEU A 266 2.92 -11.49 -26.52
N ILE A 267 2.90 -12.83 -26.46
CA ILE A 267 3.21 -13.69 -27.61
C ILE A 267 2.26 -13.39 -28.79
N GLN A 268 0.98 -13.19 -28.54
CA GLN A 268 0.02 -12.84 -29.58
C GLN A 268 0.34 -11.48 -30.25
N ARG A 269 0.71 -10.47 -29.47
CA ARG A 269 1.15 -9.17 -30.00
C ARG A 269 2.44 -9.27 -30.82
N LEU A 270 3.41 -10.06 -30.36
CA LEU A 270 4.65 -10.29 -31.09
C LEU A 270 4.38 -10.96 -32.45
N LYS A 271 3.39 -11.84 -32.52
CA LYS A 271 2.96 -12.55 -33.73
C LYS A 271 1.94 -11.77 -34.59
N SER A 272 1.75 -10.48 -34.35
CA SER A 272 0.88 -9.70 -35.23
C SER A 272 1.38 -9.74 -36.68
N PRO A 273 0.51 -10.04 -37.69
CA PRO A 273 0.89 -10.03 -39.09
C PRO A 273 1.42 -8.66 -39.53
N ALA A 274 0.89 -7.55 -38.99
CA ALA A 274 1.36 -6.21 -39.24
C ALA A 274 2.59 -5.86 -38.40
N PRO A 275 3.76 -5.57 -39.01
CA PRO A 275 4.98 -5.24 -38.27
C PRO A 275 4.85 -4.05 -37.34
N SER A 276 4.03 -3.04 -37.67
CA SER A 276 3.80 -1.83 -36.88
C SER A 276 3.02 -2.06 -35.58
N GLU A 277 2.28 -3.16 -35.46
CA GLU A 277 1.53 -3.52 -34.25
C GLU A 277 2.36 -4.30 -33.22
N ARG A 278 3.54 -4.78 -33.63
CA ARG A 278 4.43 -5.55 -32.77
C ARG A 278 5.09 -4.61 -31.76
N PRO A 279 5.20 -5.02 -30.47
CA PRO A 279 5.94 -4.25 -29.50
C PRO A 279 7.42 -4.18 -29.86
N THR A 280 8.13 -3.15 -29.41
CA THR A 280 9.59 -3.07 -29.56
C THR A 280 10.32 -4.11 -28.69
N ALA A 281 11.62 -4.32 -28.93
CA ALA A 281 12.42 -5.19 -28.10
C ALA A 281 12.46 -4.69 -26.62
N VAL A 282 12.50 -3.38 -26.41
CA VAL A 282 12.45 -2.75 -25.09
C VAL A 282 11.13 -3.05 -24.39
N ASP A 283 9.99 -2.79 -25.05
CA ASP A 283 8.65 -3.07 -24.48
C ASP A 283 8.49 -4.56 -24.16
N THR A 284 9.04 -5.42 -25.02
CA THR A 284 9.00 -6.88 -24.85
C THR A 284 9.79 -7.31 -23.61
N LEU A 285 11.02 -6.78 -23.45
CA LEU A 285 11.88 -7.05 -22.30
C LEU A 285 11.23 -6.58 -20.99
N GLU A 286 10.71 -5.37 -20.98
CA GLU A 286 10.00 -4.81 -19.82
C GLU A 286 8.76 -5.65 -19.44
N ARG A 287 8.01 -6.09 -20.44
CA ARG A 287 6.83 -6.92 -20.21
C ARG A 287 7.20 -8.30 -19.65
N LEU A 288 8.26 -8.94 -20.16
CA LEU A 288 8.77 -10.19 -19.61
C LEU A 288 9.24 -10.05 -18.16
N ARG A 289 9.99 -9.00 -17.85
CA ARG A 289 10.41 -8.65 -16.48
C ARG A 289 9.20 -8.41 -15.56
N TRP A 290 8.19 -7.74 -16.07
CA TRP A 290 6.96 -7.51 -15.33
C TRP A 290 6.21 -8.82 -15.03
N ILE A 291 6.17 -9.76 -15.97
CA ILE A 291 5.58 -11.10 -15.78
C ILE A 291 6.40 -11.87 -14.74
N ALA A 292 7.72 -11.83 -14.80
CA ALA A 292 8.60 -12.49 -13.84
C ALA A 292 8.39 -12.02 -12.39
N ALA A 293 8.11 -10.74 -12.20
CA ALA A 293 7.88 -10.15 -10.88
C ALA A 293 6.47 -10.40 -10.30
N LYS A 294 5.53 -11.06 -11.02
CA LYS A 294 4.15 -11.32 -10.54
C LYS A 294 4.08 -12.06 -9.19
N PRO A 295 4.82 -13.14 -8.94
CA PRO A 295 4.75 -13.85 -7.67
C PRO A 295 5.15 -12.97 -6.49
N ALA A 296 6.26 -12.23 -6.63
CA ALA A 296 6.75 -11.33 -5.60
C ALA A 296 5.74 -10.20 -5.29
N ARG A 297 5.09 -9.63 -6.33
CA ARG A 297 4.05 -8.60 -6.13
C ARG A 297 2.81 -9.15 -5.43
N ARG A 298 2.38 -10.37 -5.73
CA ARG A 298 1.26 -11.03 -5.03
C ARG A 298 1.58 -11.24 -3.56
N LEU A 299 2.77 -11.79 -3.26
CA LEU A 299 3.21 -12.01 -1.89
C LEU A 299 3.28 -10.70 -1.10
N ARG A 300 3.84 -9.64 -1.70
CA ARG A 300 3.91 -8.31 -1.07
C ARG A 300 2.51 -7.74 -0.78
N ARG A 301 1.55 -7.89 -1.69
CA ARG A 301 0.15 -7.44 -1.47
C ARG A 301 -0.52 -8.21 -0.34
N LEU A 302 -0.32 -9.52 -0.27
CA LEU A 302 -0.84 -10.35 0.83
C LEU A 302 -0.20 -9.95 2.18
N ALA A 303 1.11 -9.70 2.22
CA ALA A 303 1.79 -9.25 3.42
C ALA A 303 1.26 -7.89 3.90
N ILE A 304 1.03 -6.93 2.99
CA ILE A 304 0.44 -5.63 3.32
C ILE A 304 -0.99 -5.80 3.85
N ALA A 305 -1.81 -6.63 3.21
CA ALA A 305 -3.19 -6.90 3.65
C ALA A 305 -3.22 -7.55 5.05
N ALA A 306 -2.33 -8.50 5.31
CA ALA A 306 -2.18 -9.12 6.62
C ALA A 306 -1.74 -8.10 7.69
N ALA A 307 -0.77 -7.25 7.39
CA ALA A 307 -0.32 -6.19 8.31
C ALA A 307 -1.44 -5.19 8.65
N LEU A 308 -2.23 -4.78 7.64
CA LEU A 308 -3.39 -3.91 7.84
C LEU A 308 -4.48 -4.57 8.70
N LEU A 309 -4.73 -5.87 8.50
CA LEU A 309 -5.67 -6.63 9.30
C LEU A 309 -5.22 -6.70 10.78
N VAL A 310 -3.95 -6.99 11.02
CA VAL A 310 -3.38 -7.00 12.38
C VAL A 310 -3.50 -5.63 13.04
N ALA A 311 -3.17 -4.56 12.31
CA ALA A 311 -3.30 -3.19 12.81
C ALA A 311 -4.76 -2.83 13.16
N ALA A 312 -5.71 -3.23 12.31
CA ALA A 312 -7.13 -3.01 12.56
C ALA A 312 -7.63 -3.77 13.81
N LEU A 313 -7.23 -5.03 13.97
CA LEU A 313 -7.57 -5.83 15.16
C LEU A 313 -6.96 -5.24 16.44
N ALA A 314 -5.69 -4.83 16.39
CA ALA A 314 -5.02 -4.17 17.52
C ALA A 314 -5.70 -2.84 17.88
N GLY A 315 -6.06 -2.03 16.88
CA GLY A 315 -6.79 -0.78 17.06
C GLY A 315 -8.18 -1.00 17.68
N THR A 316 -8.91 -2.00 17.20
CA THR A 316 -10.24 -2.36 17.76
C THR A 316 -10.11 -2.81 19.21
N LYS A 317 -9.11 -3.66 19.51
CA LYS A 317 -8.87 -4.10 20.89
C LYS A 317 -8.52 -2.91 21.80
N TYR A 318 -7.61 -2.05 21.36
CA TYR A 318 -7.24 -0.84 22.12
C TYR A 318 -8.45 0.06 22.40
N PHE A 319 -9.30 0.26 21.41
CA PHE A 319 -10.51 1.08 21.56
C PHE A 319 -11.51 0.47 22.58
N VAL A 320 -11.70 -0.85 22.50
CA VAL A 320 -12.59 -1.57 23.43
C VAL A 320 -12.04 -1.52 24.87
N ASP A 321 -10.72 -1.72 25.03
CA ASP A 321 -10.08 -1.66 26.36
C ASP A 321 -10.18 -0.24 26.95
N LEU A 322 -9.93 0.79 26.14
CA LEU A 322 -10.07 2.19 26.55
C LEU A 322 -11.49 2.56 26.97
N GLU A 323 -12.50 2.07 26.25
CA GLU A 323 -13.91 2.31 26.56
C GLU A 323 -14.32 1.61 27.87
N ARG A 324 -13.79 0.40 28.13
CA ARG A 324 -13.98 -0.30 29.40
C ARG A 324 -13.38 0.44 30.58
N GLU A 325 -12.15 0.96 30.43
CA GLU A 325 -11.51 1.75 31.47
C GLU A 325 -12.27 3.03 31.77
N ARG A 326 -12.74 3.74 30.73
CA ARG A 326 -13.57 4.92 30.89
C ARG A 326 -14.88 4.60 31.63
N SER A 327 -15.56 3.56 31.22
CA SER A 327 -16.82 3.15 31.85
C SER A 327 -16.65 2.77 33.31
N ALA A 328 -15.57 2.05 33.64
CA ALA A 328 -15.23 1.70 35.00
C ALA A 328 -14.89 2.94 35.86
N ALA A 329 -14.15 3.88 35.32
CA ALA A 329 -13.81 5.13 36.02
C ALA A 329 -15.07 5.98 36.29
N VAL A 330 -15.98 6.10 35.30
CA VAL A 330 -17.26 6.82 35.48
C VAL A 330 -18.13 6.13 36.53
N ALA A 331 -18.22 4.78 36.49
CA ALA A 331 -19.00 4.03 37.48
C ALA A 331 -18.43 4.19 38.91
N ALA A 332 -17.11 4.14 39.06
CA ALA A 332 -16.46 4.35 40.36
C ALA A 332 -16.69 5.77 40.89
N ARG A 333 -16.62 6.78 40.01
CA ARG A 333 -16.91 8.16 40.36
C ARG A 333 -18.37 8.32 40.84
N ASN A 334 -19.35 7.85 40.08
CA ASN A 334 -20.78 7.92 40.42
C ASN A 334 -21.08 7.22 41.75
N GLN A 335 -20.41 6.07 42.01
CA GLN A 335 -20.54 5.36 43.28
C GLN A 335 -19.96 6.16 44.46
N ALA A 336 -18.82 6.81 44.25
CA ALA A 336 -18.23 7.67 45.28
C ALA A 336 -19.11 8.88 45.59
N GLU A 337 -19.64 9.54 44.55
CA GLU A 337 -20.58 10.67 44.70
C GLU A 337 -21.87 10.23 45.41
N GLY A 338 -22.42 9.07 45.06
CA GLY A 338 -23.61 8.52 45.74
C GLY A 338 -23.38 8.23 47.22
N ARG A 339 -22.23 7.63 47.59
CA ARG A 339 -21.90 7.38 49.00
C ARG A 339 -21.72 8.69 49.77
N ARG A 340 -21.12 9.70 49.15
CA ARG A 340 -20.94 11.01 49.71
C ARG A 340 -22.27 11.70 50.00
N ALA A 341 -23.18 11.73 49.05
CA ALA A 341 -24.52 12.31 49.18
C ALA A 341 -25.33 11.63 50.28
N GLN A 342 -25.20 10.29 50.42
CA GLN A 342 -25.82 9.56 51.51
C GLN A 342 -25.25 9.93 52.90
N ALA A 343 -23.94 10.13 53.02
CA ALA A 343 -23.31 10.56 54.25
C ALA A 343 -23.78 11.98 54.65
N GLU A 344 -23.80 12.90 53.72
CA GLU A 344 -24.28 14.26 53.97
C GLU A 344 -25.77 14.33 54.37
N SER A 345 -26.62 13.53 53.71
CA SER A 345 -28.04 13.38 54.07
C SER A 345 -28.20 12.81 55.50
N LEU A 346 -27.36 11.83 55.87
CA LEU A 346 -27.38 11.28 57.22
C LEU A 346 -26.98 12.31 58.30
N VAL A 347 -25.94 13.10 58.01
CA VAL A 347 -25.51 14.20 58.89
C VAL A 347 -26.61 15.24 59.05
N GLY A 348 -27.26 15.66 57.95
CA GLY A 348 -28.40 16.55 57.96
C GLY A 348 -29.58 16.02 58.80
N PHE A 349 -29.92 14.73 58.65
CA PHE A 349 -30.97 14.10 59.46
C PHE A 349 -30.60 14.05 60.94
N MET A 350 -29.38 13.67 61.29
CA MET A 350 -28.93 13.60 62.69
C MET A 350 -28.93 14.95 63.38
N ILE A 351 -28.53 16.03 62.68
CA ILE A 351 -28.50 17.36 63.30
C ILE A 351 -29.90 18.01 63.27
N GLY A 352 -30.71 17.82 62.23
CA GLY A 352 -32.01 18.44 62.08
C GLY A 352 -33.16 17.70 62.78
N ASP A 353 -33.51 16.52 62.33
CA ASP A 353 -34.72 15.80 62.81
C ASP A 353 -34.48 15.16 64.17
N LEU A 354 -33.29 14.68 64.49
CA LEU A 354 -32.96 14.17 65.80
C LEU A 354 -32.94 15.29 66.83
N ARG A 355 -32.50 16.48 66.45
CA ARG A 355 -32.54 17.69 67.30
C ARG A 355 -33.94 17.97 67.83
N LYS A 356 -34.96 18.05 66.97
CA LYS A 356 -36.36 18.26 67.40
C LYS A 356 -36.82 17.29 68.44
N LYS A 357 -36.39 16.02 68.35
CA LYS A 357 -36.74 14.97 69.30
C LYS A 357 -35.91 15.08 70.60
N LEU A 358 -34.67 15.47 70.54
CA LEU A 358 -33.77 15.61 71.74
C LEU A 358 -34.08 16.91 72.50
N GLU A 359 -34.53 17.98 71.85
CA GLU A 359 -34.95 19.21 72.44
C GLU A 359 -36.14 19.01 73.40
N THR A 360 -37.12 18.17 73.03
CA THR A 360 -38.25 17.81 73.84
C THR A 360 -37.93 17.04 75.12
N VAL A 361 -36.78 16.39 75.18
CA VAL A 361 -36.29 15.62 76.36
C VAL A 361 -35.09 16.30 77.06
N GLY A 362 -34.70 17.50 76.66
CA GLY A 362 -33.65 18.29 77.28
C GLY A 362 -32.21 17.73 77.12
N ARG A 363 -31.98 16.91 76.09
CA ARG A 363 -30.69 16.22 75.90
C ARG A 363 -29.97 16.72 74.65
N LEU A 364 -29.90 18.03 74.43
CA LEU A 364 -29.22 18.64 73.27
C LEU A 364 -27.69 18.45 73.30
N GLU A 365 -27.11 18.09 74.44
CA GLU A 365 -25.63 17.83 74.57
C GLU A 365 -25.16 16.71 73.65
N ILE A 366 -26.03 15.72 73.38
CA ILE A 366 -25.71 14.58 72.49
C ILE A 366 -25.38 15.06 71.06
N LEU A 367 -25.95 16.19 70.64
CA LEU A 367 -25.72 16.72 69.29
C LEU A 367 -24.38 17.49 69.13
N ASP A 368 -23.73 17.81 70.23
CA ASP A 368 -22.45 18.53 70.18
C ASP A 368 -21.34 17.68 69.54
N GLU A 369 -21.21 16.41 69.97
CA GLU A 369 -20.24 15.47 69.41
C GLU A 369 -20.54 15.20 67.92
N VAL A 370 -21.79 15.04 67.55
CA VAL A 370 -22.23 14.86 66.15
C VAL A 370 -21.91 16.13 65.33
N GLY A 371 -22.18 17.30 65.89
CA GLY A 371 -21.88 18.60 65.25
C GLY A 371 -20.40 18.82 65.00
N ALA A 372 -19.57 18.49 65.99
CA ALA A 372 -18.11 18.58 65.84
C ALA A 372 -17.58 17.64 64.72
N LYS A 373 -18.02 16.39 64.73
CA LYS A 373 -17.66 15.44 63.67
C LYS A 373 -18.16 15.81 62.29
N ALA A 374 -19.34 16.43 62.23
CA ALA A 374 -19.88 16.97 60.97
C ALA A 374 -19.05 18.14 60.42
N ILE A 375 -18.58 19.04 61.28
CA ILE A 375 -17.66 20.13 60.90
C ILE A 375 -16.37 19.55 60.33
N ASP A 376 -15.75 18.58 61.03
CA ASP A 376 -14.53 17.91 60.59
C ASP A 376 -14.72 17.24 59.23
N TYR A 377 -15.84 16.53 59.05
CA TYR A 377 -16.19 15.89 57.75
C TYR A 377 -16.31 16.94 56.62
N PHE A 378 -16.99 18.04 56.88
CA PHE A 378 -17.14 19.09 55.89
C PHE A 378 -15.82 19.81 55.58
N ALA A 379 -14.92 19.97 56.53
CA ALA A 379 -13.62 20.59 56.33
C ALA A 379 -12.71 19.74 55.43
N ALA A 380 -12.90 18.43 55.40
CA ALA A 380 -12.08 17.50 54.65
C ALA A 380 -12.33 17.60 53.11
N VAL A 381 -13.42 18.22 52.67
CA VAL A 381 -13.78 18.29 51.23
C VAL A 381 -13.74 19.74 50.74
N PRO A 382 -12.91 20.07 49.74
CA PRO A 382 -12.83 21.42 49.18
C PRO A 382 -14.17 21.88 48.58
N GLU A 383 -14.52 23.14 48.77
CA GLU A 383 -15.76 23.71 48.21
C GLU A 383 -15.83 23.70 46.67
N SER A 384 -14.65 23.72 46.01
CA SER A 384 -14.54 23.67 44.55
C SER A 384 -14.97 22.34 43.95
N GLU A 385 -15.05 21.27 44.75
CA GLU A 385 -15.43 19.95 44.34
C GLU A 385 -16.93 19.65 44.62
N LEU A 386 -17.65 20.59 45.24
CA LEU A 386 -19.06 20.41 45.62
C LEU A 386 -20.00 20.91 44.53
N THR A 387 -21.05 20.11 44.29
CA THR A 387 -22.20 20.57 43.54
C THR A 387 -23.00 21.61 44.31
N ASP A 388 -23.89 22.35 43.64
CA ASP A 388 -24.74 23.34 44.30
C ASP A 388 -25.67 22.76 45.36
N ASP A 389 -26.15 21.53 45.16
CA ASP A 389 -27.01 20.83 46.11
C ASP A 389 -26.19 20.36 47.34
N GLU A 390 -24.97 19.91 47.14
CA GLU A 390 -24.07 19.57 48.25
C GLU A 390 -23.63 20.78 49.06
N LEU A 391 -23.37 21.92 48.40
CA LEU A 391 -23.11 23.20 49.06
C LEU A 391 -24.30 23.69 49.88
N ALA A 392 -25.52 23.55 49.34
CA ALA A 392 -26.75 23.87 50.06
C ALA A 392 -26.96 22.99 51.28
N GLY A 393 -26.75 21.67 51.12
CA GLY A 393 -26.83 20.68 52.21
C GLY A 393 -25.84 20.98 53.32
N ARG A 394 -24.56 21.29 52.96
CA ARG A 394 -23.51 21.68 53.89
C ARG A 394 -23.85 22.99 54.65
N SER A 395 -24.32 23.99 53.93
CA SER A 395 -24.77 25.26 54.52
C SER A 395 -25.87 25.02 55.54
N ALA A 396 -26.89 24.21 55.19
CA ALA A 396 -27.99 23.85 56.09
C ALA A 396 -27.51 23.13 57.33
N ALA A 397 -26.60 22.16 57.20
CA ALA A 397 -26.02 21.43 58.34
C ALA A 397 -25.23 22.34 59.27
N LEU A 398 -24.41 23.24 58.75
CA LEU A 398 -23.63 24.24 59.54
C LEU A 398 -24.57 25.20 60.29
N TYR A 399 -25.64 25.64 59.63
CA TYR A 399 -26.68 26.42 60.26
C TYR A 399 -27.30 25.67 61.46
N GLN A 400 -27.69 24.42 61.27
CA GLN A 400 -28.32 23.61 62.33
C GLN A 400 -27.37 23.42 63.52
N ILE A 401 -26.05 23.23 63.30
CA ILE A 401 -25.04 23.17 64.37
C ILE A 401 -24.99 24.50 65.17
N GLY A 402 -25.00 25.62 64.45
CA GLY A 402 -25.02 26.93 65.05
C GLY A 402 -26.27 27.16 65.93
N ASP A 403 -27.44 26.76 65.40
CA ASP A 403 -28.69 26.89 66.10
C ASP A 403 -28.79 26.01 67.36
N VAL A 404 -28.29 24.79 67.34
CA VAL A 404 -28.15 23.93 68.51
C VAL A 404 -27.33 24.65 69.61
N ARG A 405 -26.17 25.24 69.23
CA ARG A 405 -25.31 25.99 70.14
C ARG A 405 -25.93 27.23 70.72
N ILE A 406 -26.78 27.94 69.95
CA ILE A 406 -27.61 29.04 70.42
C ILE A 406 -28.59 28.57 71.45
N ALA A 407 -29.35 27.49 71.22
CA ALA A 407 -30.30 26.89 72.12
C ALA A 407 -29.68 26.45 73.46
N GLN A 408 -28.41 26.03 73.42
CA GLN A 408 -27.62 25.71 74.62
C GLN A 408 -27.01 26.94 75.35
N GLY A 409 -27.20 28.13 74.80
CA GLY A 409 -26.59 29.36 75.35
C GLY A 409 -25.10 29.55 74.99
N ARG A 410 -24.55 28.70 74.18
CA ARG A 410 -23.12 28.71 73.79
C ARG A 410 -22.85 29.64 72.58
N LEU A 411 -23.17 30.94 72.78
CA LEU A 411 -23.16 31.94 71.70
C LEU A 411 -21.77 32.11 71.07
N ALA A 412 -20.70 31.94 71.87
CA ALA A 412 -19.34 32.08 71.34
C ALA A 412 -18.99 30.99 70.31
N GLU A 413 -19.47 29.79 70.53
CA GLU A 413 -19.20 28.62 69.67
C GLU A 413 -20.19 28.52 68.50
N ALA A 414 -21.36 29.18 68.60
CA ALA A 414 -22.31 29.25 67.47
C ALA A 414 -21.85 30.14 66.32
N GLY A 415 -20.97 31.13 66.59
CA GLY A 415 -20.57 32.11 65.61
C GLY A 415 -19.84 31.50 64.37
N GLU A 416 -18.91 30.61 64.61
CA GLU A 416 -18.10 30.00 63.52
C GLU A 416 -18.91 29.18 62.53
N PRO A 417 -19.74 28.18 62.91
CA PRO A 417 -20.52 27.41 61.95
C PRO A 417 -21.57 28.28 61.22
N LEU A 418 -22.15 29.29 61.89
CA LEU A 418 -23.08 30.21 61.24
C LEU A 418 -22.39 31.11 60.19
N THR A 419 -21.14 31.58 60.47
CA THR A 419 -20.35 32.37 59.53
C THR A 419 -19.96 31.54 58.31
N GLN A 420 -19.57 30.24 58.51
CA GLN A 420 -19.29 29.32 57.45
C GLN A 420 -20.56 29.04 56.61
N SER A 421 -21.73 28.82 57.25
CA SER A 421 -23.01 28.67 56.57
C SER A 421 -23.37 29.88 55.72
N LEU A 422 -23.14 31.10 56.28
CA LEU A 422 -23.36 32.38 55.57
C LEU A 422 -22.48 32.47 54.33
N ALA A 423 -21.18 32.08 54.40
CA ALA A 423 -20.28 32.12 53.29
C ALA A 423 -20.76 31.22 52.12
N LEU A 424 -21.23 30.01 52.46
CA LEU A 424 -21.77 29.07 51.48
C LEU A 424 -23.11 29.53 50.88
N ALA A 425 -23.99 30.07 51.71
CA ALA A 425 -25.29 30.64 51.28
C ALA A 425 -25.05 31.83 50.32
N LYS A 426 -24.06 32.66 50.62
CA LYS A 426 -23.65 33.77 49.76
C LYS A 426 -23.10 33.29 48.41
N ALA A 427 -22.18 32.33 48.41
CA ALA A 427 -21.62 31.76 47.20
C ALA A 427 -22.70 31.16 46.29
N LEU A 428 -23.72 30.48 46.88
CA LEU A 428 -24.88 29.96 46.14
C LEU A 428 -25.78 31.05 45.58
N ALA A 429 -26.07 32.08 46.35
CA ALA A 429 -26.88 33.19 45.89
C ALA A 429 -26.21 34.02 44.79
N ASP A 430 -24.88 34.16 44.86
CA ASP A 430 -24.07 34.83 43.84
C ASP A 430 -24.04 34.03 42.51
N ARG A 431 -24.03 32.70 42.57
CA ARG A 431 -24.15 31.82 41.38
C ARG A 431 -25.56 31.89 40.77
N HIS A 432 -26.60 32.08 41.58
CA HIS A 432 -28.02 32.07 41.16
C HIS A 432 -28.74 33.33 41.63
N PRO A 433 -28.45 34.51 41.15
CA PRO A 433 -28.92 35.76 41.69
C PRO A 433 -30.41 36.03 41.54
N GLY A 434 -31.13 35.24 40.75
CA GLY A 434 -32.58 35.28 40.54
C GLY A 434 -33.37 34.22 41.32
N ASP A 435 -32.70 33.32 42.03
CA ASP A 435 -33.33 32.23 42.78
C ASP A 435 -33.82 32.74 44.15
N GLY A 436 -35.12 32.91 44.32
CA GLY A 436 -35.71 33.38 45.56
C GLY A 436 -35.43 32.47 46.76
N ALA A 437 -35.39 31.15 46.62
CA ALA A 437 -35.08 30.22 47.69
C ALA A 437 -33.65 30.36 48.19
N ARG A 438 -32.67 30.56 47.28
CA ARG A 438 -31.26 30.79 47.64
C ARG A 438 -31.04 32.16 48.29
N LEU A 439 -31.74 33.19 47.79
CA LEU A 439 -31.76 34.52 48.44
C LEU A 439 -32.40 34.46 49.83
N PHE A 440 -33.46 33.71 50.02
CA PHE A 440 -34.09 33.52 51.31
C PHE A 440 -33.10 32.85 52.31
N ASN A 441 -32.44 31.77 51.88
CA ASN A 441 -31.40 31.13 52.72
C ASN A 441 -30.26 32.07 53.10
N LEU A 442 -29.86 32.93 52.17
CA LEU A 442 -28.86 33.98 52.47
C LEU A 442 -29.36 34.99 53.48
N ALA A 443 -30.62 35.44 53.33
CA ALA A 443 -31.27 36.33 54.27
C ALA A 443 -31.30 35.76 55.70
N GLN A 444 -31.74 34.47 55.80
CA GLN A 444 -31.77 33.75 57.08
C GLN A 444 -30.37 33.59 57.67
N SER A 445 -29.36 33.34 56.86
CA SER A 445 -27.95 33.23 57.32
C SER A 445 -27.47 34.55 57.90
N HIS A 446 -27.78 35.67 57.28
CA HIS A 446 -27.49 37.02 57.84
C HIS A 446 -28.22 37.28 59.12
N PHE A 447 -29.51 36.95 59.20
CA PHE A 447 -30.32 37.09 60.45
C PHE A 447 -29.64 36.38 61.60
N TRP A 448 -29.30 35.08 61.44
CA TRP A 448 -28.73 34.29 62.55
C TRP A 448 -27.34 34.73 62.98
N VAL A 449 -26.48 35.13 62.07
CA VAL A 449 -25.18 35.72 62.46
C VAL A 449 -25.40 37.04 63.16
N GLY A 450 -26.25 37.91 62.67
CA GLY A 450 -26.62 39.15 63.32
C GLY A 450 -27.21 38.92 64.71
N PHE A 451 -28.11 37.90 64.87
CA PHE A 451 -28.70 37.55 66.13
C PHE A 451 -27.68 37.10 67.18
N VAL A 452 -26.69 36.32 66.81
CA VAL A 452 -25.63 35.90 67.69
C VAL A 452 -24.75 37.10 68.12
N GLU A 453 -24.41 37.99 67.22
CA GLU A 453 -23.63 39.17 67.53
C GLU A 453 -24.40 40.11 68.42
N TRP A 454 -25.74 40.30 68.21
CA TRP A 454 -26.62 41.01 69.08
C TRP A 454 -26.69 40.44 70.50
N ARG A 455 -26.86 39.13 70.61
CA ARG A 455 -26.86 38.44 71.92
C ARG A 455 -25.52 38.51 72.61
N ARG A 456 -24.42 38.69 71.89
CA ARG A 456 -23.04 38.91 72.45
C ARG A 456 -22.74 40.38 72.79
N ARG A 457 -23.72 41.25 72.66
CA ARG A 457 -23.64 42.71 72.85
C ARG A 457 -22.71 43.39 71.89
N ARG A 458 -22.46 42.83 70.69
CA ARG A 458 -21.75 43.45 69.57
C ARG A 458 -22.75 44.10 68.62
N LEU A 459 -23.27 45.26 69.08
CA LEU A 459 -24.42 45.90 68.42
C LEU A 459 -24.08 46.41 67.03
N ASP A 460 -22.89 46.90 66.81
CA ASP A 460 -22.46 47.39 65.48
C ASP A 460 -22.35 46.29 64.47
N GLU A 461 -21.72 45.18 64.84
CA GLU A 461 -21.65 43.96 63.98
C GLU A 461 -23.04 43.40 63.71
N ALA A 462 -23.91 43.34 64.69
CA ALA A 462 -25.29 42.91 64.50
C ALA A 462 -26.01 43.79 63.44
N LEU A 463 -25.89 45.12 63.53
CA LEU A 463 -26.45 46.05 62.56
C LEU A 463 -25.97 45.83 61.14
N VAL A 464 -24.69 45.47 60.95
CA VAL A 464 -24.17 45.15 59.62
C VAL A 464 -24.94 43.97 59.01
N HIS A 465 -25.12 42.89 59.76
CA HIS A 465 -25.85 41.74 59.28
C HIS A 465 -27.33 41.98 59.13
N PHE A 466 -28.01 42.67 60.03
CA PHE A 466 -29.41 42.99 59.92
C PHE A 466 -29.72 43.95 58.76
N ARG A 467 -28.84 44.84 58.41
CA ARG A 467 -28.99 45.67 57.20
C ARG A 467 -28.85 44.85 55.90
N GLU A 468 -27.88 43.92 55.85
CA GLU A 468 -27.82 42.98 54.71
C GLU A 468 -29.06 42.10 54.64
N TYR A 469 -29.55 41.60 55.77
CA TYR A 469 -30.82 40.86 55.84
C TYR A 469 -31.98 41.70 55.29
N LEU A 470 -32.11 43.00 55.68
CA LEU A 470 -33.10 43.92 55.15
C LEU A 470 -32.97 44.06 53.63
N ARG A 471 -31.77 44.35 53.14
CA ARG A 471 -31.50 44.51 51.72
C ARG A 471 -31.91 43.27 50.90
N ILE A 472 -31.67 42.09 51.41
CA ILE A 472 -32.06 40.83 50.74
C ILE A 472 -33.56 40.64 50.83
N ALA A 473 -34.19 40.90 51.97
CA ALA A 473 -35.64 40.84 52.16
C ALA A 473 -36.41 41.77 51.20
N GLU A 474 -35.93 42.99 51.01
CA GLU A 474 -36.45 43.93 50.01
C GLU A 474 -36.36 43.36 48.59
N ARG A 475 -35.27 42.76 48.27
CA ARG A 475 -35.05 42.10 46.97
C ARG A 475 -36.01 40.93 46.78
N LEU A 476 -36.22 40.11 47.81
CA LEU A 476 -37.17 39.00 47.79
C LEU A 476 -38.60 39.47 47.53
N VAL A 477 -39.03 40.48 48.24
CA VAL A 477 -40.36 41.10 48.04
C VAL A 477 -40.48 41.70 46.65
N GLY A 478 -39.38 42.23 46.09
CA GLY A 478 -39.33 42.65 44.69
C GLY A 478 -39.51 41.55 43.67
N LEU A 479 -39.06 40.31 43.98
CA LEU A 479 -39.25 39.13 43.12
C LEU A 479 -40.72 38.60 43.15
N ASP A 480 -41.36 38.57 44.34
CA ASP A 480 -42.77 38.22 44.49
C ASP A 480 -43.42 39.07 45.61
N PRO A 481 -44.05 40.21 45.23
CA PRO A 481 -44.72 41.09 46.20
C PRO A 481 -45.89 40.43 46.93
N LYS A 482 -46.43 39.31 46.44
CA LYS A 482 -47.54 38.60 47.04
C LYS A 482 -47.13 37.56 48.08
N SER A 483 -45.85 37.18 48.10
CA SER A 483 -45.35 36.21 49.07
C SER A 483 -45.49 36.75 50.49
N MET A 484 -46.35 36.11 51.26
CA MET A 484 -46.55 36.48 52.67
C MET A 484 -45.25 36.21 53.48
N GLU A 485 -44.56 35.12 53.17
CA GLU A 485 -43.33 34.74 53.84
C GLU A 485 -42.23 35.84 53.69
N TRP A 486 -42.03 36.32 52.48
CA TRP A 486 -40.97 37.34 52.21
C TRP A 486 -41.35 38.72 52.77
N ARG A 487 -42.63 39.03 52.85
CA ARG A 487 -43.12 40.24 53.51
C ARG A 487 -42.93 40.16 55.02
N LEU A 488 -43.08 38.99 55.66
CA LEU A 488 -42.75 38.77 57.06
C LEU A 488 -41.26 38.96 57.32
N GLU A 489 -40.42 38.44 56.46
CA GLU A 489 -38.96 38.63 56.55
C GLU A 489 -38.59 40.14 56.50
N LEU A 490 -39.19 40.91 55.60
CA LEU A 490 -38.99 42.34 55.52
C LEU A 490 -39.41 43.05 56.80
N SER A 491 -40.55 42.68 57.39
CA SER A 491 -41.00 43.22 58.67
C SER A 491 -40.05 42.86 59.83
N SER A 492 -39.62 41.59 59.87
CA SER A 492 -38.68 41.10 60.86
C SER A 492 -37.31 41.79 60.79
N ALA A 493 -36.82 42.07 59.57
CA ALA A 493 -35.55 42.77 59.37
C ALA A 493 -35.61 44.20 59.95
N ASN A 494 -36.66 44.94 59.67
CA ASN A 494 -36.88 46.27 60.22
C ASN A 494 -36.98 46.23 61.74
N SER A 495 -37.75 45.30 62.30
CA SER A 495 -37.91 45.15 63.75
C SER A 495 -36.61 44.88 64.47
N ASN A 496 -35.76 44.02 63.86
CA ASN A 496 -34.47 43.70 64.45
C ASN A 496 -33.50 44.90 64.44
N ILE A 497 -33.47 45.70 63.37
CA ILE A 497 -32.69 46.93 63.29
C ILE A 497 -33.19 47.90 64.33
N GLY A 498 -34.49 48.14 64.43
CA GLY A 498 -35.08 49.05 65.43
C GLY A 498 -34.70 48.63 66.84
N SER A 499 -34.82 47.37 67.20
CA SER A 499 -34.47 46.85 68.53
C SER A 499 -33.00 47.03 68.88
N VAL A 500 -32.07 46.82 67.90
CA VAL A 500 -30.63 47.06 68.14
C VAL A 500 -30.33 48.54 68.27
N LEU A 501 -30.97 49.41 67.49
CA LEU A 501 -30.78 50.89 67.59
C LEU A 501 -31.28 51.43 68.90
N GLU A 502 -32.43 50.95 69.42
CA GLU A 502 -32.91 51.27 70.77
C GLU A 502 -31.92 50.88 71.83
N GLU A 503 -31.33 49.66 71.78
CA GLU A 503 -30.32 49.25 72.72
C GLU A 503 -29.01 50.09 72.64
N GLN A 504 -28.72 50.66 71.45
CA GLN A 504 -27.59 51.61 71.27
C GLN A 504 -27.91 53.03 71.79
N GLY A 505 -29.10 53.23 72.32
CA GLY A 505 -29.52 54.62 72.77
C GLY A 505 -29.82 55.60 71.63
N ARG A 506 -30.22 55.06 70.47
CA ARG A 506 -30.56 55.87 69.25
C ARG A 506 -32.03 55.63 68.83
N PRO A 507 -32.98 56.01 69.74
CA PRO A 507 -34.39 55.72 69.45
C PRO A 507 -34.93 56.47 68.26
N ASP A 508 -34.44 57.69 67.97
CA ASP A 508 -34.87 58.44 66.80
C ASP A 508 -34.56 57.71 65.47
N ALA A 509 -33.38 57.14 65.41
CA ALA A 509 -32.97 56.28 64.26
C ALA A 509 -33.68 54.94 64.18
N ALA A 510 -34.32 54.50 65.27
CA ALA A 510 -35.15 53.25 65.31
C ALA A 510 -36.55 53.53 64.78
N LEU A 511 -37.05 54.77 64.73
CA LEU A 511 -38.36 55.17 64.21
C LEU A 511 -38.36 55.47 62.71
N GLU A 512 -37.19 55.71 62.10
CA GLU A 512 -37.01 55.86 60.65
C GLU A 512 -36.98 54.52 59.94
#